data_55f8ea89d59aa1a081c20c079cacd68a
#
_entry.id   55f8ea89d59aa1a081c20c079cacd68a
#
_cell.length_a   1.000
_cell.length_b   1.000
_cell.length_c   1.000
_cell.angle_alpha   90.00
_cell.angle_beta   90.00
_cell.angle_gamma   90.00
#
_symmetry.space_group_name_H-M   'P 1'
#
loop_
_entity.id
_entity.type
_entity.pdbx_description
1 polymer ?
#
loop_
_entity_poly.entity_id
_entity_poly.type
_entity_poly.pdbx_seq_one_letter_code
_entity_poly.pdbx_strand_id
1 'polypeptide(L)'
;FVVAMGGIPILTMLMAGWASNNKYALLGAFRTVAQLISYEVPMVVALLTVVLLAGTMSTVGIVEAQASFPFALVTPVAFVVYMLAGLAELNRTPFDLLEADSEIVAGYFIEYSGMKFAMFFLAEYINLFMVAGMITTLFLAGWQWPILPSWLWFLIKVIAVIFLMMWIRATIPRFRIDQMLGFAWKALVPLSLVNLFLVALVAKVLEPGWARTGVLFVSNLALLAGAIAIMAQVARKREERARAAGEAAIRRYYGSEVR
;
A
#
# COMPACT_ATOMS: atom_id res chain seq x y z
N PHE A 1 11.10 10.63 -9.87
CA PHE A 1 12.28 9.81 -10.17
C PHE A 1 12.34 8.55 -9.30
N VAL A 2 12.32 8.66 -7.96
CA VAL A 2 12.42 7.51 -7.03
C VAL A 2 11.32 6.47 -7.30
N VAL A 3 10.07 6.89 -7.44
CA VAL A 3 8.94 5.99 -7.73
C VAL A 3 9.07 5.34 -9.11
N ALA A 4 9.52 6.09 -10.12
CA ALA A 4 9.76 5.52 -11.45
C ALA A 4 10.86 4.44 -11.45
N MET A 5 11.89 4.59 -10.61
CA MET A 5 12.90 3.56 -10.40
C MET A 5 12.34 2.34 -9.64
N GLY A 6 11.32 2.54 -8.79
CA GLY A 6 10.57 1.48 -8.11
C GLY A 6 9.84 0.51 -9.06
N GLY A 7 9.56 0.90 -10.31
CA GLY A 7 8.99 0.02 -11.33
C GLY A 7 9.96 -0.99 -11.93
N ILE A 8 11.28 -0.80 -11.80
CA ILE A 8 12.30 -1.74 -12.33
C ILE A 8 12.22 -3.14 -11.71
N PRO A 9 11.98 -3.31 -10.41
CA PRO A 9 11.79 -4.62 -9.78
C PRO A 9 10.73 -5.49 -10.45
N ILE A 10 9.70 -4.91 -11.05
CA ILE A 10 8.66 -5.65 -11.79
C ILE A 10 9.28 -6.47 -12.92
N LEU A 11 10.15 -5.86 -13.72
CA LEU A 11 10.86 -6.54 -14.80
C LEU A 11 11.85 -7.57 -14.28
N THR A 12 12.60 -7.24 -13.20
CA THR A 12 13.61 -8.15 -12.64
C THR A 12 12.98 -9.40 -12.05
N MET A 13 11.82 -9.30 -11.39
CA MET A 13 11.09 -10.45 -10.87
C MET A 13 10.55 -11.34 -11.99
N LEU A 14 10.02 -10.75 -13.07
CA LEU A 14 9.59 -11.48 -14.24
C LEU A 14 10.75 -12.23 -14.90
N MET A 15 11.91 -11.57 -15.05
CA MET A 15 13.12 -12.19 -15.60
C MET A 15 13.63 -13.32 -14.70
N ALA A 16 13.58 -13.17 -13.39
CA ALA A 16 13.98 -14.22 -12.44
C ALA A 16 13.10 -15.46 -12.56
N GLY A 17 11.78 -15.28 -12.64
CA GLY A 17 10.83 -16.38 -12.83
C GLY A 17 11.00 -17.08 -14.20
N TRP A 18 11.26 -16.31 -15.25
CA TRP A 18 11.56 -16.85 -16.58
C TRP A 18 12.86 -17.64 -16.60
N ALA A 19 13.94 -17.10 -16.04
CA ALA A 19 15.26 -17.72 -16.00
C ALA A 19 15.31 -19.04 -15.19
N SER A 20 14.39 -19.23 -14.27
CA SER A 20 14.24 -20.46 -13.47
C SER A 20 13.83 -21.69 -14.30
N ASN A 21 13.33 -21.49 -15.52
CA ASN A 21 12.84 -22.56 -16.41
C ASN A 21 11.85 -23.55 -15.73
N ASN A 22 11.12 -23.06 -14.74
CA ASN A 22 10.15 -23.83 -13.95
C ASN A 22 8.77 -23.16 -14.05
N LYS A 23 7.73 -23.96 -14.39
CA LYS A 23 6.35 -23.45 -14.54
C LYS A 23 5.77 -22.83 -13.27
N TYR A 24 6.15 -23.33 -12.10
CA TYR A 24 5.69 -22.79 -10.82
C TYR A 24 6.38 -21.45 -10.48
N ALA A 25 7.68 -21.35 -10.77
CA ALA A 25 8.42 -20.10 -10.61
C ALA A 25 7.87 -19.01 -11.53
N LEU A 26 7.56 -19.33 -12.79
CA LEU A 26 6.96 -18.40 -13.74
C LEU A 26 5.57 -17.93 -13.30
N LEU A 27 4.72 -18.87 -12.83
CA LEU A 27 3.40 -18.54 -12.28
C LEU A 27 3.51 -17.61 -11.05
N GLY A 28 4.47 -17.86 -10.16
CA GLY A 28 4.78 -17.01 -9.02
C GLY A 28 5.18 -15.59 -9.44
N ALA A 29 6.08 -15.49 -10.44
CA ALA A 29 6.49 -14.21 -10.99
C ALA A 29 5.32 -13.40 -11.57
N PHE A 30 4.44 -14.02 -12.37
CA PHE A 30 3.25 -13.34 -12.90
C PHE A 30 2.30 -12.82 -11.79
N ARG A 31 2.12 -13.59 -10.72
CA ARG A 31 1.32 -13.15 -9.57
C ARG A 31 1.91 -11.93 -8.90
N THR A 32 3.23 -11.91 -8.70
CA THR A 32 3.95 -10.77 -8.12
C THR A 32 3.86 -9.53 -9.00
N VAL A 33 4.07 -9.70 -10.30
CA VAL A 33 3.95 -8.59 -11.27
C VAL A 33 2.55 -8.00 -11.26
N ALA A 34 1.50 -8.85 -11.23
CA ALA A 34 0.12 -8.39 -11.15
C ALA A 34 -0.16 -7.60 -9.86
N GLN A 35 0.43 -8.03 -8.73
CA GLN A 35 0.37 -7.32 -7.46
C GLN A 35 1.03 -5.95 -7.55
N LEU A 36 2.30 -5.90 -7.95
CA LEU A 36 3.10 -4.67 -8.00
C LEU A 36 2.44 -3.62 -8.89
N ILE A 37 2.05 -3.97 -10.13
CA ILE A 37 1.36 -3.04 -11.04
C ILE A 37 0.06 -2.51 -10.43
N SER A 38 -0.72 -3.37 -9.75
CA SER A 38 -2.00 -2.98 -9.18
C SER A 38 -1.88 -2.00 -8.00
N TYR A 39 -0.79 -2.06 -7.25
CA TYR A 39 -0.55 -1.19 -6.10
C TYR A 39 0.29 0.06 -6.45
N GLU A 40 1.06 0.02 -7.54
CA GLU A 40 1.78 1.18 -8.05
C GLU A 40 0.83 2.33 -8.42
N VAL A 41 -0.31 2.01 -9.04
CA VAL A 41 -1.30 3.03 -9.45
C VAL A 41 -1.81 3.87 -8.27
N PRO A 42 -2.40 3.31 -7.20
CA PRO A 42 -2.85 4.10 -6.06
C PRO A 42 -1.70 4.78 -5.31
N MET A 43 -0.49 4.19 -5.30
CA MET A 43 0.70 4.79 -4.70
C MET A 43 1.10 6.08 -5.41
N VAL A 44 1.16 6.06 -6.74
CA VAL A 44 1.47 7.25 -7.57
C VAL A 44 0.41 8.33 -7.38
N VAL A 45 -0.88 7.98 -7.34
CA VAL A 45 -1.96 8.96 -7.12
C VAL A 45 -1.88 9.59 -5.72
N ALA A 46 -1.55 8.80 -4.69
CA ALA A 46 -1.32 9.33 -3.35
C ALA A 46 -0.11 10.28 -3.29
N LEU A 47 0.97 9.96 -4.01
CA LEU A 47 2.13 10.83 -4.18
C LEU A 47 1.76 12.15 -4.86
N LEU A 48 0.97 12.10 -5.95
CA LEU A 48 0.50 13.30 -6.65
C LEU A 48 -0.29 14.22 -5.73
N THR A 49 -1.04 13.69 -4.77
CA THR A 49 -1.74 14.50 -3.76
C THR A 49 -0.77 15.33 -2.92
N VAL A 50 0.34 14.73 -2.51
CA VAL A 50 1.40 15.42 -1.75
C VAL A 50 2.09 16.50 -2.60
N VAL A 51 2.45 16.16 -3.83
CA VAL A 51 3.08 17.09 -4.78
C VAL A 51 2.18 18.29 -5.06
N LEU A 52 0.88 18.06 -5.22
CA LEU A 52 -0.11 19.12 -5.44
C LEU A 52 -0.20 20.07 -4.25
N LEU A 53 -0.13 19.57 -3.01
CA LEU A 53 -0.15 20.41 -1.81
C LEU A 53 1.14 21.19 -1.62
N ALA A 54 2.28 20.57 -1.90
CA ALA A 54 3.59 21.21 -1.76
C ALA A 54 3.91 22.19 -2.91
N GLY A 55 3.26 22.01 -4.10
CA GLY A 55 3.55 22.81 -5.31
C GLY A 55 4.92 22.53 -5.92
N THR A 56 5.63 21.50 -5.47
CA THR A 56 6.98 21.15 -5.92
C THR A 56 7.19 19.64 -5.91
N MET A 57 8.06 19.15 -6.81
CA MET A 57 8.52 17.76 -6.83
C MET A 57 9.84 17.55 -6.09
N SER A 58 10.46 18.61 -5.57
CA SER A 58 11.68 18.50 -4.79
C SER A 58 11.37 17.94 -3.40
N THR A 59 12.10 16.91 -2.97
CA THR A 59 11.96 16.34 -1.62
C THR A 59 12.24 17.36 -0.53
N VAL A 60 13.19 18.26 -0.75
CA VAL A 60 13.51 19.36 0.17
C VAL A 60 12.33 20.33 0.26
N GLY A 61 11.79 20.78 -0.88
CA GLY A 61 10.64 21.67 -0.91
C GLY A 61 9.38 21.04 -0.30
N ILE A 62 9.17 19.73 -0.48
CA ILE A 62 8.05 19.02 0.17
C ILE A 62 8.21 19.02 1.70
N VAL A 63 9.43 18.84 2.21
CA VAL A 63 9.69 18.88 3.65
C VAL A 63 9.51 20.31 4.18
N GLU A 64 9.98 21.33 3.47
CA GLU A 64 9.79 22.74 3.84
C GLU A 64 8.32 23.15 3.86
N ALA A 65 7.51 22.66 2.90
CA ALA A 65 6.07 22.89 2.87
C ALA A 65 5.33 22.29 4.09
N GLN A 66 5.92 21.31 4.76
CA GLN A 66 5.40 20.68 5.97
C GLN A 66 5.83 21.37 7.28
N ALA A 67 6.50 22.51 7.22
CA ALA A 67 7.02 23.20 8.40
C ALA A 67 5.95 23.52 9.46
N SER A 68 4.71 23.77 9.05
CA SER A 68 3.60 24.05 9.95
C SER A 68 2.89 22.78 10.43
N PHE A 69 2.62 21.83 9.52
CA PHE A 69 1.91 20.57 9.81
C PHE A 69 2.40 19.46 8.91
N PRO A 70 2.63 18.25 9.45
CA PRO A 70 2.96 17.07 8.65
C PRO A 70 1.76 16.68 7.77
N PHE A 71 2.02 16.34 6.52
CA PHE A 71 0.95 15.95 5.57
C PHE A 71 0.20 14.68 5.96
N ALA A 72 0.78 13.83 6.81
CA ALA A 72 0.06 12.70 7.40
C ALA A 72 -1.20 13.13 8.16
N LEU A 73 -1.17 14.27 8.84
CA LEU A 73 -2.33 14.83 9.53
C LEU A 73 -3.26 15.58 8.56
N VAL A 74 -2.71 16.33 7.61
CA VAL A 74 -3.51 17.11 6.66
C VAL A 74 -4.27 16.21 5.69
N THR A 75 -3.63 15.14 5.20
CA THR A 75 -4.20 14.17 4.24
C THR A 75 -4.03 12.74 4.72
N PRO A 76 -4.74 12.32 5.78
CA PRO A 76 -4.62 10.97 6.32
C PRO A 76 -5.00 9.87 5.31
N VAL A 77 -5.91 10.15 4.37
CA VAL A 77 -6.26 9.19 3.31
C VAL A 77 -5.06 8.89 2.41
N ALA A 78 -4.36 9.93 1.93
CA ALA A 78 -3.17 9.73 1.09
C ALA A 78 -2.06 8.98 1.84
N PHE A 79 -1.86 9.29 3.12
CA PHE A 79 -0.91 8.59 3.98
C PHE A 79 -1.23 7.10 4.10
N VAL A 80 -2.49 6.74 4.42
CA VAL A 80 -2.93 5.35 4.56
C VAL A 80 -2.82 4.60 3.24
N VAL A 81 -3.26 5.20 2.13
CA VAL A 81 -3.14 4.59 0.79
C VAL A 81 -1.68 4.34 0.44
N TYR A 82 -0.80 5.33 0.64
CA TYR A 82 0.63 5.19 0.34
C TYR A 82 1.30 4.13 1.23
N MET A 83 0.96 4.07 2.51
CA MET A 83 1.45 3.07 3.46
C MET A 83 1.04 1.64 3.05
N LEU A 84 -0.24 1.44 2.70
CA LEU A 84 -0.76 0.14 2.27
C LEU A 84 -0.17 -0.29 0.92
N ALA A 85 -0.03 0.64 -0.01
CA ALA A 85 0.60 0.38 -1.31
C ALA A 85 2.09 0.04 -1.15
N GLY A 86 2.81 0.77 -0.30
CA GLY A 86 4.21 0.49 0.02
C GLY A 86 4.41 -0.88 0.69
N LEU A 87 3.51 -1.30 1.59
CA LEU A 87 3.53 -2.66 2.15
C LEU A 87 3.32 -3.74 1.07
N ALA A 88 2.44 -3.48 0.11
CA ALA A 88 2.20 -4.40 -0.99
C ALA A 88 3.39 -4.46 -1.97
N GLU A 89 4.10 -3.35 -2.18
CA GLU A 89 5.32 -3.29 -3.00
C GLU A 89 6.48 -4.08 -2.35
N LEU A 90 6.52 -4.09 -1.02
CA LEU A 90 7.51 -4.86 -0.27
C LEU A 90 7.22 -6.36 -0.21
N ASN A 91 6.13 -6.83 -0.80
CA ASN A 91 5.67 -8.23 -0.76
C ASN A 91 5.63 -8.82 0.67
N ARG A 92 5.36 -7.98 1.68
CA ARG A 92 5.26 -8.40 3.08
C ARG A 92 3.83 -8.67 3.49
N THR A 93 3.63 -9.57 4.45
CA THR A 93 2.31 -9.84 5.03
C THR A 93 1.62 -8.52 5.42
N PRO A 94 0.36 -8.27 5.05
CA PRO A 94 -0.68 -9.21 4.56
C PRO A 94 -0.66 -9.48 3.04
N PHE A 95 0.24 -8.87 2.27
CA PHE A 95 0.31 -8.95 0.81
C PHE A 95 1.38 -9.93 0.31
N ASP A 96 1.82 -10.84 1.17
CA ASP A 96 2.85 -11.84 0.89
C ASP A 96 2.30 -13.02 0.08
N LEU A 97 2.24 -12.84 -1.24
CA LEU A 97 1.85 -13.90 -2.17
C LEU A 97 3.03 -14.69 -2.73
N LEU A 98 4.24 -14.20 -2.53
CA LEU A 98 5.48 -14.79 -3.01
C LEU A 98 5.89 -16.04 -2.24
N GLU A 99 5.81 -15.97 -0.90
CA GLU A 99 6.21 -17.02 0.03
C GLU A 99 5.05 -17.99 0.34
N ALA A 100 4.05 -18.10 -0.57
CA ALA A 100 2.93 -19.01 -0.41
C ALA A 100 3.36 -20.46 -0.60
N ASP A 101 4.09 -21.02 0.35
CA ASP A 101 4.52 -22.44 0.34
C ASP A 101 3.37 -23.43 0.04
N SER A 102 2.18 -23.11 0.52
CA SER A 102 1.00 -23.93 0.32
C SER A 102 0.41 -23.86 -1.10
N GLU A 103 0.69 -22.81 -1.89
CA GLU A 103 0.09 -22.60 -3.21
C GLU A 103 1.09 -22.75 -4.38
N ILE A 104 2.33 -22.29 -4.22
CA ILE A 104 3.32 -22.15 -5.32
C ILE A 104 4.73 -22.64 -4.93
N VAL A 105 4.86 -23.41 -3.85
CA VAL A 105 6.11 -23.93 -3.28
C VAL A 105 6.98 -22.80 -2.70
N ALA A 106 7.73 -22.01 -3.45
CA ALA A 106 8.50 -20.84 -2.98
C ALA A 106 8.51 -19.71 -4.03
N GLY A 107 7.49 -19.65 -4.89
CA GLY A 107 7.38 -18.58 -5.89
C GLY A 107 8.54 -18.57 -6.88
N TYR A 108 9.03 -17.38 -7.24
CA TYR A 108 10.13 -17.24 -8.21
C TYR A 108 11.51 -17.59 -7.64
N PHE A 109 11.64 -17.80 -6.32
CA PHE A 109 12.91 -18.17 -5.66
C PHE A 109 13.25 -19.67 -5.74
N ILE A 110 12.37 -20.53 -6.23
CA ILE A 110 12.50 -22.01 -6.17
C ILE A 110 13.87 -22.51 -6.60
N GLU A 111 14.43 -21.96 -7.67
CA GLU A 111 15.70 -22.41 -8.26
C GLU A 111 16.91 -21.61 -7.75
N TYR A 112 16.69 -20.61 -6.90
CA TYR A 112 17.77 -19.76 -6.40
C TYR A 112 18.24 -20.23 -5.02
N SER A 113 19.55 -20.47 -4.89
CA SER A 113 20.18 -20.89 -3.64
C SER A 113 21.45 -20.10 -3.35
N GLY A 114 21.95 -20.19 -2.13
CA GLY A 114 23.18 -19.56 -1.70
C GLY A 114 23.18 -18.04 -1.87
N MET A 115 24.24 -17.50 -2.47
CA MET A 115 24.43 -16.05 -2.60
C MET A 115 23.39 -15.38 -3.50
N LYS A 116 22.89 -16.05 -4.53
CA LYS A 116 21.84 -15.52 -5.40
C LYS A 116 20.54 -15.28 -4.63
N PHE A 117 20.14 -16.21 -3.77
CA PHE A 117 18.99 -16.05 -2.88
C PHE A 117 19.19 -14.91 -1.88
N ALA A 118 20.39 -14.82 -1.27
CA ALA A 118 20.72 -13.75 -0.34
C ALA A 118 20.62 -12.35 -0.98
N MET A 119 20.96 -12.20 -2.25
CA MET A 119 20.85 -10.92 -2.97
C MET A 119 19.41 -10.47 -3.14
N PHE A 120 18.45 -11.37 -3.35
CA PHE A 120 17.02 -11.01 -3.39
C PHE A 120 16.55 -10.48 -2.04
N PHE A 121 16.89 -11.15 -0.94
CA PHE A 121 16.56 -10.68 0.40
C PHE A 121 17.21 -9.34 0.74
N LEU A 122 18.47 -9.16 0.35
CA LEU A 122 19.16 -7.88 0.54
C LEU A 122 18.44 -6.74 -0.19
N ALA A 123 18.03 -6.96 -1.45
CA ALA A 123 17.29 -5.99 -2.23
C ALA A 123 15.93 -5.63 -1.57
N GLU A 124 15.24 -6.61 -1.02
CA GLU A 124 13.97 -6.42 -0.33
C GLU A 124 14.11 -5.56 0.94
N TYR A 125 15.15 -5.80 1.76
CA TYR A 125 15.40 -4.97 2.94
C TYR A 125 15.85 -3.55 2.59
N ILE A 126 16.62 -3.37 1.51
CA ILE A 126 16.98 -2.04 1.00
C ILE A 126 15.72 -1.30 0.54
N ASN A 127 14.80 -1.97 -0.17
CA ASN A 127 13.54 -1.39 -0.58
C ASN A 127 12.65 -1.01 0.62
N LEU A 128 12.62 -1.82 1.67
CA LEU A 128 11.93 -1.49 2.93
C LEU A 128 12.42 -0.15 3.52
N PHE A 129 13.74 0.03 3.57
CA PHE A 129 14.32 1.29 4.06
C PHE A 129 13.99 2.47 3.15
N MET A 130 14.01 2.27 1.83
CA MET A 130 13.63 3.27 0.82
C MET A 130 12.18 3.73 0.97
N VAL A 131 11.24 2.79 1.05
CA VAL A 131 9.80 3.08 1.22
C VAL A 131 9.55 3.81 2.54
N ALA A 132 10.16 3.36 3.64
CA ALA A 132 10.05 4.04 4.93
C ALA A 132 10.64 5.46 4.91
N GLY A 133 11.77 5.64 4.23
CA GLY A 133 12.38 6.96 4.01
C GLY A 133 11.48 7.89 3.19
N MET A 134 10.85 7.36 2.14
CA MET A 134 9.89 8.12 1.32
C MET A 134 8.65 8.51 2.12
N ILE A 135 8.07 7.62 2.91
CA ILE A 135 6.94 7.93 3.81
C ILE A 135 7.33 9.04 4.78
N THR A 136 8.52 8.96 5.35
CA THR A 136 9.01 9.96 6.31
C THR A 136 9.17 11.34 5.65
N THR A 137 9.73 11.42 4.45
CA THR A 137 9.91 12.69 3.73
C THR A 137 8.59 13.27 3.24
N LEU A 138 7.70 12.44 2.71
CA LEU A 138 6.47 12.88 2.06
C LEU A 138 5.36 13.24 3.05
N PHE A 139 5.28 12.56 4.20
CA PHE A 139 4.14 12.66 5.11
C PHE A 139 4.49 13.09 6.52
N LEU A 140 5.71 12.82 7.01
CA LEU A 140 6.11 13.06 8.39
C LEU A 140 7.09 14.23 8.56
N ALA A 141 7.09 15.19 7.63
CA ALA A 141 7.98 16.35 7.65
C ALA A 141 9.49 16.02 7.70
N GLY A 142 9.90 14.86 7.16
CA GLY A 142 11.30 14.47 7.00
C GLY A 142 12.16 14.69 8.25
N TRP A 143 13.17 15.55 8.10
CA TRP A 143 14.15 15.87 9.15
C TRP A 143 13.78 17.09 10.03
N GLN A 144 12.59 17.70 9.82
CA GLN A 144 12.19 18.87 10.59
C GLN A 144 11.71 18.47 11.99
N TRP A 145 12.33 19.04 13.02
CA TRP A 145 11.88 19.14 14.42
C TRP A 145 12.97 19.84 15.27
N PRO A 146 12.62 20.63 16.29
CA PRO A 146 13.56 21.58 16.91
C PRO A 146 14.49 21.01 17.98
N ILE A 147 14.33 19.75 18.46
CA ILE A 147 15.01 19.29 19.69
C ILE A 147 16.32 18.55 19.40
N LEU A 148 16.40 17.76 18.32
CA LEU A 148 17.54 16.89 18.00
C LEU A 148 18.17 17.28 16.66
N PRO A 149 19.41 16.83 16.36
CA PRO A 149 20.00 17.03 15.03
C PRO A 149 19.10 16.46 13.92
N SER A 150 18.99 17.15 12.79
CA SER A 150 18.07 16.83 11.69
C SER A 150 18.20 15.38 11.18
N TRP A 151 19.44 14.87 11.07
CA TRP A 151 19.67 13.49 10.63
C TRP A 151 19.15 12.44 11.63
N LEU A 152 19.25 12.74 12.94
CA LEU A 152 18.79 11.80 13.98
C LEU A 152 17.26 11.72 13.99
N TRP A 153 16.57 12.87 13.84
CA TRP A 153 15.12 12.92 13.70
C TRP A 153 14.63 12.12 12.51
N PHE A 154 15.30 12.28 11.37
CA PHE A 154 14.98 11.49 10.19
C PHE A 154 15.11 9.99 10.45
N LEU A 155 16.22 9.57 11.04
CA LEU A 155 16.47 8.16 11.36
C LEU A 155 15.42 7.58 12.32
N ILE A 156 15.08 8.32 13.39
CA ILE A 156 14.06 7.90 14.37
C ILE A 156 12.70 7.71 13.68
N LYS A 157 12.29 8.64 12.83
CA LYS A 157 11.01 8.55 12.09
C LYS A 157 11.02 7.36 11.12
N VAL A 158 12.12 7.14 10.40
CA VAL A 158 12.26 5.99 9.50
C VAL A 158 12.14 4.68 10.26
N ILE A 159 12.84 4.55 11.39
CA ILE A 159 12.75 3.35 12.26
C ILE A 159 11.33 3.18 12.80
N ALA A 160 10.67 4.26 13.21
CA ALA A 160 9.27 4.20 13.66
C ALA A 160 8.31 3.72 12.56
N VAL A 161 8.49 4.17 11.32
CA VAL A 161 7.70 3.69 10.17
C VAL A 161 7.99 2.21 9.88
N ILE A 162 9.26 1.78 9.90
CA ILE A 162 9.63 0.37 9.75
C ILE A 162 8.99 -0.46 10.85
N PHE A 163 9.05 0.00 12.11
CA PHE A 163 8.40 -0.68 13.22
C PHE A 163 6.89 -0.80 13.04
N LEU A 164 6.23 0.26 12.57
CA LEU A 164 4.79 0.24 12.25
C LEU A 164 4.48 -0.79 11.15
N MET A 165 5.29 -0.84 10.08
CA MET A 165 5.14 -1.84 9.02
C MET A 165 5.32 -3.27 9.54
N MET A 166 6.32 -3.50 10.41
CA MET A 166 6.53 -4.80 11.04
C MET A 166 5.37 -5.17 11.98
N TRP A 167 4.81 -4.20 12.69
CA TRP A 167 3.64 -4.42 13.54
C TRP A 167 2.41 -4.83 12.73
N ILE A 168 2.13 -4.13 11.63
CA ILE A 168 1.05 -4.49 10.71
C ILE A 168 1.26 -5.92 10.18
N ARG A 169 2.49 -6.27 9.79
CA ARG A 169 2.87 -7.62 9.36
C ARG A 169 2.53 -8.68 10.40
N ALA A 170 2.76 -8.41 11.68
CA ALA A 170 2.55 -9.37 12.76
C ALA A 170 1.08 -9.53 13.17
N THR A 171 0.23 -8.53 12.89
CA THR A 171 -1.17 -8.49 13.36
C THR A 171 -2.19 -8.91 12.33
N ILE A 172 -1.97 -8.63 11.04
CA ILE A 172 -2.96 -8.85 9.99
C ILE A 172 -2.73 -10.22 9.33
N PRO A 173 -3.79 -11.05 9.17
CA PRO A 173 -3.69 -12.30 8.44
C PRO A 173 -3.49 -12.05 6.94
N ARG A 174 -2.93 -13.03 6.26
CA ARG A 174 -2.64 -13.00 4.83
C ARG A 174 -3.91 -12.97 3.97
N PHE A 175 -3.90 -12.17 2.91
CA PHE A 175 -4.97 -12.12 1.92
C PHE A 175 -4.76 -13.14 0.78
N ARG A 176 -5.87 -13.56 0.15
CA ARG A 176 -5.83 -14.28 -1.12
C ARG A 176 -5.65 -13.30 -2.28
N ILE A 177 -5.06 -13.78 -3.40
CA ILE A 177 -4.79 -12.95 -4.57
C ILE A 177 -6.02 -12.22 -5.10
N ASP A 178 -7.18 -12.89 -5.19
CA ASP A 178 -8.43 -12.29 -5.68
C ASP A 178 -8.92 -11.17 -4.78
N GLN A 179 -8.77 -11.34 -3.46
CA GLN A 179 -9.15 -10.34 -2.47
C GLN A 179 -8.23 -9.13 -2.56
N MET A 180 -6.94 -9.37 -2.71
CA MET A 180 -5.92 -8.36 -2.77
C MET A 180 -6.02 -7.49 -4.04
N LEU A 181 -6.14 -8.13 -5.22
CA LEU A 181 -6.37 -7.40 -6.48
C LEU A 181 -7.71 -6.66 -6.45
N GLY A 182 -8.76 -7.30 -5.93
CA GLY A 182 -10.06 -6.67 -5.75
C GLY A 182 -10.02 -5.47 -4.80
N PHE A 183 -9.20 -5.51 -3.75
CA PHE A 183 -9.00 -4.40 -2.82
C PHE A 183 -8.26 -3.24 -3.50
N ALA A 184 -7.19 -3.51 -4.23
CA ALA A 184 -6.46 -2.48 -4.97
C ALA A 184 -7.37 -1.72 -5.94
N TRP A 185 -8.04 -2.43 -6.86
CA TRP A 185 -8.82 -1.80 -7.92
C TRP A 185 -10.19 -1.28 -7.50
N LYS A 186 -10.86 -1.93 -6.55
CA LYS A 186 -12.23 -1.55 -6.13
C LYS A 186 -12.27 -0.60 -4.94
N ALA A 187 -11.21 -0.54 -4.14
CA ALA A 187 -11.15 0.32 -2.97
C ALA A 187 -10.04 1.37 -3.05
N LEU A 188 -8.76 0.97 -3.19
CA LEU A 188 -7.64 1.92 -3.12
C LEU A 188 -7.59 2.89 -4.29
N VAL A 189 -7.75 2.42 -5.53
CA VAL A 189 -7.70 3.29 -6.72
C VAL A 189 -8.82 4.32 -6.70
N PRO A 190 -10.11 3.97 -6.54
CA PRO A 190 -11.16 4.98 -6.45
C PRO A 190 -10.98 5.93 -5.28
N LEU A 191 -10.57 5.42 -4.11
CA LEU A 191 -10.35 6.23 -2.91
C LEU A 191 -9.24 7.26 -3.12
N SER A 192 -8.12 6.84 -3.72
CA SER A 192 -6.99 7.74 -4.00
C SER A 192 -7.35 8.82 -5.02
N LEU A 193 -8.12 8.48 -6.07
CA LEU A 193 -8.59 9.43 -7.05
C LEU A 193 -9.56 10.45 -6.45
N VAL A 194 -10.56 10.01 -5.69
CA VAL A 194 -11.50 10.90 -5.01
C VAL A 194 -10.74 11.83 -4.05
N ASN A 195 -9.76 11.29 -3.31
CA ASN A 195 -8.93 12.10 -2.43
C ASN A 195 -8.13 13.16 -3.20
N LEU A 196 -7.51 12.79 -4.34
CA LEU A 196 -6.76 13.72 -5.18
C LEU A 196 -7.66 14.88 -5.66
N PHE A 197 -8.86 14.56 -6.18
CA PHE A 197 -9.82 15.58 -6.63
C PHE A 197 -10.29 16.47 -5.49
N LEU A 198 -10.58 15.91 -4.33
CA LEU A 198 -10.99 16.67 -3.14
C LEU A 198 -9.89 17.65 -2.74
N VAL A 199 -8.65 17.17 -2.63
CA VAL A 199 -7.51 18.01 -2.26
C VAL A 199 -7.25 19.09 -3.30
N ALA A 200 -7.34 18.78 -4.59
CA ALA A 200 -7.19 19.74 -5.69
C ALA A 200 -8.25 20.84 -5.62
N LEU A 201 -9.51 20.46 -5.36
CA LEU A 201 -10.63 21.40 -5.24
C LEU A 201 -10.44 22.34 -4.05
N VAL A 202 -10.14 21.80 -2.86
CA VAL A 202 -9.90 22.60 -1.66
C VAL A 202 -8.69 23.51 -1.83
N ALA A 203 -7.61 23.00 -2.45
CA ALA A 203 -6.39 23.78 -2.72
C ALA A 203 -6.63 24.94 -3.67
N LYS A 204 -7.59 24.84 -4.60
CA LYS A 204 -7.95 25.89 -5.55
C LYS A 204 -8.91 26.94 -4.95
N VAL A 205 -9.80 26.52 -4.06
CA VAL A 205 -10.85 27.38 -3.49
C VAL A 205 -10.33 28.20 -2.30
N LEU A 206 -9.44 27.61 -1.50
CA LEU A 206 -8.94 28.21 -0.27
C LEU A 206 -7.47 28.60 -0.41
N GLU A 207 -7.16 29.83 0.02
CA GLU A 207 -5.78 30.32 0.10
C GLU A 207 -4.97 29.53 1.15
N PRO A 208 -3.63 29.46 0.98
CA PRO A 208 -2.76 28.80 1.96
C PRO A 208 -2.91 29.43 3.36
N GLY A 209 -3.29 28.60 4.34
CA GLY A 209 -3.50 29.05 5.71
C GLY A 209 -4.14 27.98 6.60
N TRP A 210 -4.37 28.33 7.86
CA TRP A 210 -4.97 27.44 8.87
C TRP A 210 -6.37 26.94 8.49
N ALA A 211 -7.16 27.79 7.82
CA ALA A 211 -8.48 27.42 7.33
C ALA A 211 -8.41 26.29 6.29
N ARG A 212 -7.46 26.36 5.34
CA ARG A 212 -7.24 25.33 4.34
C ARG A 212 -6.82 24.00 4.98
N THR A 213 -5.88 24.02 5.91
CA THR A 213 -5.42 22.81 6.61
C THR A 213 -6.53 22.17 7.43
N GLY A 214 -7.36 22.97 8.12
CA GLY A 214 -8.50 22.49 8.89
C GLY A 214 -9.58 21.84 8.00
N VAL A 215 -9.94 22.47 6.89
CA VAL A 215 -10.92 21.93 5.93
C VAL A 215 -10.39 20.65 5.29
N LEU A 216 -9.10 20.60 4.92
CA LEU A 216 -8.48 19.38 4.37
C LEU A 216 -8.50 18.24 5.39
N PHE A 217 -8.15 18.48 6.63
CA PHE A 217 -8.18 17.48 7.69
C PHE A 217 -9.58 16.90 7.88
N VAL A 218 -10.59 17.76 8.06
CA VAL A 218 -11.98 17.34 8.29
C VAL A 218 -12.53 16.57 7.08
N SER A 219 -12.33 17.09 5.87
CA SER A 219 -12.83 16.46 4.65
C SER A 219 -12.17 15.11 4.37
N ASN A 220 -10.86 14.98 4.61
CA ASN A 220 -10.14 13.72 4.48
C ASN A 220 -10.56 12.71 5.56
N LEU A 221 -10.80 13.17 6.80
CA LEU A 221 -11.27 12.28 7.86
C LEU A 221 -12.69 11.76 7.55
N ALA A 222 -13.57 12.63 7.04
CA ALA A 222 -14.91 12.24 6.60
C ALA A 222 -14.85 11.23 5.44
N LEU A 223 -13.93 11.43 4.49
CA LEU A 223 -13.70 10.52 3.37
C LEU A 223 -13.18 9.15 3.85
N LEU A 224 -12.25 9.13 4.80
CA LEU A 224 -11.74 7.91 5.40
C LEU A 224 -12.85 7.14 6.14
N ALA A 225 -13.62 7.83 6.96
CA ALA A 225 -14.75 7.23 7.69
C ALA A 225 -15.81 6.68 6.74
N GLY A 226 -16.13 7.42 5.67
CA GLY A 226 -17.04 6.97 4.60
C GLY A 226 -16.54 5.73 3.89
N ALA A 227 -15.25 5.68 3.54
CA ALA A 227 -14.61 4.51 2.91
C ALA A 227 -14.70 3.28 3.81
N ILE A 228 -14.37 3.42 5.10
CA ILE A 228 -14.46 2.33 6.08
C ILE A 228 -15.91 1.84 6.21
N ALA A 229 -16.89 2.76 6.30
CA ALA A 229 -18.30 2.42 6.40
C ALA A 229 -18.79 1.65 5.16
N ILE A 230 -18.43 2.08 3.96
CA ILE A 230 -18.75 1.39 2.70
C ILE A 230 -18.13 -0.01 2.66
N MET A 231 -16.85 -0.15 3.01
CA MET A 231 -16.19 -1.44 3.07
C MET A 231 -16.84 -2.39 4.07
N ALA A 232 -17.21 -1.90 5.25
CA ALA A 232 -17.91 -2.67 6.27
C ALA A 232 -19.28 -3.14 5.79
N GLN A 233 -20.05 -2.28 5.11
CA GLN A 233 -21.34 -2.66 4.53
C GLN A 233 -21.21 -3.71 3.43
N VAL A 234 -20.22 -3.57 2.55
CA VAL A 234 -19.93 -4.56 1.50
C VAL A 234 -19.51 -5.90 2.08
N ALA A 235 -18.71 -5.90 3.15
CA ALA A 235 -18.32 -7.11 3.86
C ALA A 235 -19.52 -7.83 4.45
N ARG A 236 -20.39 -7.12 5.19
CA ARG A 236 -21.63 -7.67 5.76
C ARG A 236 -22.56 -8.30 4.70
N LYS A 237 -22.79 -7.58 3.60
CA LYS A 237 -23.59 -8.11 2.49
C LYS A 237 -23.00 -9.37 1.85
N ARG A 238 -21.68 -9.49 1.81
CA ARG A 238 -21.02 -10.72 1.32
C ARG A 238 -21.22 -11.89 2.27
N GLU A 239 -21.10 -11.66 3.58
CA GLU A 239 -21.36 -12.68 4.59
C GLU A 239 -22.81 -13.17 4.57
N GLU A 240 -23.77 -12.25 4.46
CA GLU A 240 -25.18 -12.62 4.34
C GLU A 240 -25.47 -13.46 3.10
N ARG A 241 -24.89 -13.10 1.95
CA ARG A 241 -25.02 -13.87 0.71
C ARG A 241 -24.35 -15.26 0.82
N ALA A 242 -23.19 -15.32 1.47
CA ALA A 242 -22.50 -16.60 1.69
C ALA A 242 -23.30 -17.54 2.62
N ARG A 243 -23.89 -16.99 3.69
CA ARG A 243 -24.79 -17.75 4.60
C ARG A 243 -26.03 -18.24 3.87
N ALA A 244 -26.71 -17.38 3.12
CA ALA A 244 -27.89 -17.74 2.34
C ALA A 244 -27.59 -18.83 1.27
N ALA A 245 -26.44 -18.72 0.59
CA ALA A 245 -25.98 -19.73 -0.37
C ALA A 245 -25.67 -21.07 0.31
N GLY A 246 -25.05 -21.05 1.49
CA GLY A 246 -24.78 -22.22 2.31
C GLY A 246 -26.07 -22.94 2.75
N GLU A 247 -27.04 -22.17 3.28
CA GLU A 247 -28.35 -22.72 3.66
C GLU A 247 -29.11 -23.31 2.46
N ALA A 248 -29.07 -22.65 1.31
CA ALA A 248 -29.69 -23.17 0.09
C ALA A 248 -29.02 -24.47 -0.40
N ALA A 249 -27.69 -24.58 -0.29
CA ALA A 249 -26.97 -25.79 -0.61
C ALA A 249 -27.32 -26.96 0.33
N ILE A 250 -27.41 -26.71 1.63
CA ILE A 250 -27.82 -27.68 2.65
C ILE A 250 -29.25 -28.18 2.37
N ARG A 251 -30.19 -27.25 2.12
CA ARG A 251 -31.58 -27.61 1.78
C ARG A 251 -31.67 -28.48 0.51
N ARG A 252 -30.85 -28.21 -0.49
CA ARG A 252 -30.81 -29.03 -1.71
C ARG A 252 -30.29 -30.45 -1.42
N TYR A 253 -29.25 -30.55 -0.61
CA TYR A 253 -28.64 -31.85 -0.27
C TYR A 253 -29.59 -32.71 0.57
N TYR A 254 -30.10 -32.20 1.67
CA TYR A 254 -31.01 -32.96 2.55
C TYR A 254 -32.43 -33.08 2.01
N GLY A 255 -32.92 -32.15 1.21
CA GLY A 255 -34.24 -32.20 0.60
C GLY A 255 -34.34 -33.22 -0.56
N SER A 256 -33.22 -33.69 -1.09
CA SER A 256 -33.17 -34.76 -2.09
C SER A 256 -33.14 -36.17 -1.49
N GLU A 257 -32.79 -36.31 -0.21
CA GLU A 257 -32.75 -37.60 0.50
C GLU A 257 -34.13 -38.02 1.13
N VAL A 258 -35.10 -37.07 1.14
CA VAL A 258 -36.44 -37.33 1.74
C VAL A 258 -37.52 -37.58 0.66
N ARG A 259 -37.14 -37.85 -0.57
CA ARG A 259 -38.03 -38.35 -1.63
C ARG A 259 -37.57 -39.76 -2.07
#